data_3b5b11645ca8a2d6db0d5be0740d2f07
#
_entry.id   3b5b11645ca8a2d6db0d5be0740d2f07
#
_cell.length_a   1.000
_cell.length_b   1.000
_cell.length_c   1.000
_cell.angle_alpha   90.00
_cell.angle_beta   90.00
_cell.angle_gamma   90.00
#
_symmetry.space_group_name_H-M   'P 1'
#
loop_
_entity.id
_entity.type
_entity.pdbx_description
1 polymer ?
#
loop_
_entity_poly.entity_id
_entity_poly.type
_entity_poly.pdbx_seq_one_letter_code
_entity_poly.pdbx_strand_id
1 'polypeptide(L)'
;MNKRAARILILFLVFAASVGVFTHLMSHETTENATDLDAASLPVLYMKTADTTVNRMYGYRQEMNGVTTRENLTPLPTDRSLTLEIDAKGQKIKNVTYTVESTDGGALIENSVLKSFDEDGSYLKADFQLETAILMNQEYTLKLEVAYGDGQSAWYYTRIVQRNGVEVGDYLAYTQMFAQTCLDKTQAEALVPQLEPDETGDNSSFLNVNIHSSLDQISWGSLAPTIVQQPVQQIKEANETTTSITQEYMISAQDENGQTEYYTVSEFYRMRESDGEIILLDFERSAQQIFDPELGVLTKSGINLGVTGEDTELSLIHI
;
A
#
# COMPACT_ATOMS: atom_id res chain seq x y z
N MET A 1 -53.08 54.06 1.37
CA MET A 1 -51.88 53.39 0.76
C MET A 1 -52.03 53.43 -0.77
N ASN A 2 -51.11 54.04 -1.48
CA ASN A 2 -51.22 54.30 -2.92
C ASN A 2 -51.17 52.91 -3.65
N LYS A 3 -52.11 52.62 -4.59
CA LYS A 3 -52.21 51.34 -5.30
C LYS A 3 -50.85 50.89 -5.91
N ARG A 4 -49.97 51.85 -6.26
CA ARG A 4 -48.60 51.55 -6.75
C ARG A 4 -47.69 51.03 -5.62
N ALA A 5 -47.76 51.64 -4.43
CA ALA A 5 -46.98 51.20 -3.27
C ALA A 5 -47.39 49.79 -2.79
N ALA A 6 -48.69 49.47 -2.82
CA ALA A 6 -49.19 48.14 -2.50
C ALA A 6 -48.68 47.07 -3.48
N ARG A 7 -48.62 47.37 -4.78
CA ARG A 7 -48.09 46.43 -5.79
C ARG A 7 -46.57 46.17 -5.61
N ILE A 8 -45.84 47.21 -5.29
CA ILE A 8 -44.37 47.09 -5.05
C ILE A 8 -44.12 46.23 -3.78
N LEU A 9 -44.91 46.46 -2.73
CA LEU A 9 -44.80 45.65 -1.50
C LEU A 9 -45.11 44.16 -1.73
N ILE A 10 -46.16 43.87 -2.53
CA ILE A 10 -46.51 42.49 -2.87
C ILE A 10 -45.40 41.83 -3.70
N LEU A 11 -44.83 42.50 -4.69
CA LEU A 11 -43.72 42.00 -5.48
C LEU A 11 -42.47 41.71 -4.64
N PHE A 12 -42.17 42.59 -3.67
CA PHE A 12 -41.06 42.40 -2.75
C PHE A 12 -41.28 41.18 -1.83
N LEU A 13 -42.51 40.99 -1.32
CA LEU A 13 -42.85 39.85 -0.50
C LEU A 13 -42.77 38.52 -1.28
N VAL A 14 -43.24 38.52 -2.53
CA VAL A 14 -43.12 37.33 -3.41
C VAL A 14 -41.63 37.03 -3.72
N PHE A 15 -40.83 38.06 -3.99
CA PHE A 15 -39.39 37.89 -4.20
C PHE A 15 -38.69 37.34 -2.95
N ALA A 16 -38.95 37.92 -1.77
CA ALA A 16 -38.37 37.47 -0.52
C ALA A 16 -38.79 36.00 -0.18
N ALA A 17 -40.05 35.66 -0.45
CA ALA A 17 -40.53 34.29 -0.26
C ALA A 17 -39.87 33.30 -1.24
N SER A 18 -39.71 33.71 -2.50
CA SER A 18 -39.01 32.82 -3.49
C SER A 18 -37.53 32.66 -3.19
N VAL A 19 -36.84 33.67 -2.72
CA VAL A 19 -35.44 33.57 -2.25
C VAL A 19 -35.38 32.64 -1.02
N GLY A 20 -36.27 32.78 -0.06
CA GLY A 20 -36.33 31.91 1.12
C GLY A 20 -36.60 30.45 0.78
N VAL A 21 -37.51 30.17 -0.15
CA VAL A 21 -37.77 28.80 -0.63
C VAL A 21 -36.57 28.25 -1.40
N PHE A 22 -35.99 29.08 -2.27
CA PHE A 22 -34.81 28.65 -3.04
C PHE A 22 -33.60 28.36 -2.15
N THR A 23 -33.31 29.23 -1.18
CA THR A 23 -32.22 28.98 -0.23
C THR A 23 -32.52 27.76 0.64
N HIS A 24 -33.74 27.53 1.05
CA HIS A 24 -34.11 26.34 1.84
C HIS A 24 -33.97 25.05 1.01
N LEU A 25 -34.38 25.08 -0.26
CA LEU A 25 -34.21 23.93 -1.17
C LEU A 25 -32.72 23.66 -1.49
N MET A 26 -31.93 24.73 -1.70
CA MET A 26 -30.48 24.59 -1.99
C MET A 26 -29.66 24.25 -0.74
N SER A 27 -30.06 24.67 0.45
CA SER A 27 -29.34 24.31 1.68
C SER A 27 -29.56 22.84 2.10
N HIS A 28 -30.49 22.11 1.48
CA HIS A 28 -30.66 20.69 1.70
C HIS A 28 -29.75 19.82 0.79
N GLU A 29 -29.03 20.41 -0.17
CA GLU A 29 -28.13 19.66 -1.05
C GLU A 29 -26.63 19.74 -0.64
N THR A 30 -26.30 20.40 0.45
CA THR A 30 -24.91 20.50 0.92
C THR A 30 -24.67 19.72 2.20
N THR A 31 -25.03 18.46 2.21
CA THR A 31 -24.51 17.58 3.26
C THR A 31 -24.44 16.17 2.72
N GLU A 32 -23.27 15.61 2.86
CA GLU A 32 -22.96 14.19 2.71
C GLU A 32 -22.68 13.70 1.28
N ASN A 33 -21.71 14.36 0.61
CA ASN A 33 -20.88 13.65 -0.34
C ASN A 33 -19.63 13.02 0.33
N ALA A 34 -19.60 12.92 1.65
CA ALA A 34 -18.79 11.91 2.31
C ALA A 34 -19.53 10.59 2.12
N THR A 35 -19.30 9.92 1.02
CA THR A 35 -19.66 8.52 0.88
C THR A 35 -18.87 7.80 1.96
N ASP A 36 -19.51 7.41 3.05
CA ASP A 36 -18.95 6.42 3.95
C ASP A 36 -18.71 5.18 3.10
N LEU A 37 -17.46 4.99 2.71
CA LEU A 37 -17.07 3.79 2.00
C LEU A 37 -17.15 2.66 3.01
N ASP A 38 -17.99 1.68 2.73
CA ASP A 38 -18.00 0.44 3.48
C ASP A 38 -16.58 -0.13 3.57
N ALA A 39 -16.24 -0.72 4.71
CA ALA A 39 -14.97 -1.40 4.89
C ALA A 39 -14.72 -2.39 3.75
N ALA A 40 -13.48 -2.50 3.33
CA ALA A 40 -13.08 -3.44 2.27
C ALA A 40 -13.58 -4.85 2.60
N SER A 41 -14.46 -5.39 1.76
CA SER A 41 -15.15 -6.65 2.00
C SER A 41 -14.53 -7.86 1.29
N LEU A 42 -13.53 -7.62 0.41
CA LEU A 42 -12.82 -8.71 -0.24
C LEU A 42 -11.76 -9.28 0.70
N PRO A 43 -11.58 -10.61 0.74
CA PRO A 43 -10.43 -11.22 1.41
C PRO A 43 -9.12 -10.62 0.92
N VAL A 44 -8.11 -10.59 1.79
CA VAL A 44 -6.75 -10.19 1.43
C VAL A 44 -5.86 -11.43 1.59
N LEU A 45 -5.05 -11.70 0.57
CA LEU A 45 -4.19 -12.87 0.55
C LEU A 45 -2.73 -12.46 0.74
N TYR A 46 -1.98 -13.38 1.34
CA TYR A 46 -0.54 -13.25 1.54
C TYR A 46 0.13 -14.58 1.22
N MET A 47 1.38 -14.51 0.81
CA MET A 47 2.25 -15.68 0.76
C MET A 47 3.13 -15.69 2.00
N LYS A 48 3.54 -16.88 2.44
CA LYS A 48 4.54 -17.04 3.49
C LYS A 48 5.85 -17.56 2.90
N THR A 49 6.94 -16.89 3.20
CA THR A 49 8.28 -17.24 2.71
C THR A 49 9.28 -17.06 3.85
N ALA A 50 10.13 -18.05 4.11
CA ALA A 50 11.10 -18.01 5.21
C ALA A 50 10.46 -17.62 6.57
N ASP A 51 9.30 -18.21 6.88
CA ASP A 51 8.48 -17.91 8.06
C ASP A 51 7.95 -16.47 8.18
N THR A 52 8.10 -15.66 7.13
CA THR A 52 7.61 -14.27 7.07
C THR A 52 6.40 -14.17 6.14
N THR A 53 5.35 -13.47 6.59
CA THR A 53 4.18 -13.12 5.78
C THR A 53 4.56 -12.00 4.81
N VAL A 54 4.47 -12.27 3.51
CA VAL A 54 4.91 -11.37 2.43
C VAL A 54 3.88 -11.33 1.30
N ASN A 55 4.12 -10.50 0.31
CA ASN A 55 3.38 -10.50 -0.95
C ASN A 55 1.88 -10.37 -0.74
N ARG A 56 1.46 -9.29 -0.05
CA ARG A 56 0.05 -8.95 0.08
C ARG A 56 -0.60 -8.80 -1.29
N MET A 57 -1.69 -9.51 -1.52
CA MET A 57 -2.47 -9.50 -2.75
C MET A 57 -3.89 -9.01 -2.47
N TYR A 58 -4.33 -8.02 -3.25
CA TYR A 58 -5.70 -7.54 -3.24
C TYR A 58 -6.54 -8.23 -4.30
N GLY A 59 -7.80 -8.50 -3.99
CA GLY A 59 -8.70 -9.22 -4.87
C GLY A 59 -9.28 -8.35 -5.97
N TYR A 60 -9.41 -8.95 -7.14
CA TYR A 60 -10.16 -8.40 -8.27
C TYR A 60 -11.53 -9.09 -8.36
N ARG A 61 -12.59 -8.32 -8.61
CA ARG A 61 -13.95 -8.90 -8.79
C ARG A 61 -14.15 -9.58 -10.14
N GLN A 62 -13.21 -9.40 -11.04
CA GLN A 62 -13.21 -10.02 -12.37
C GLN A 62 -11.83 -10.64 -12.62
N GLU A 63 -11.82 -11.73 -13.35
CA GLU A 63 -10.57 -12.34 -13.78
C GLU A 63 -9.79 -11.35 -14.68
N MET A 64 -8.54 -11.12 -14.29
CA MET A 64 -7.61 -10.25 -15.02
C MET A 64 -6.70 -11.08 -15.90
N ASN A 65 -6.15 -10.46 -16.93
CA ASN A 65 -5.11 -11.09 -17.72
C ASN A 65 -3.82 -11.20 -16.90
N GLY A 66 -3.41 -12.43 -16.53
CA GLY A 66 -2.21 -12.70 -15.74
C GLY A 66 -0.91 -12.15 -16.33
N VAL A 67 -0.86 -11.89 -17.65
CA VAL A 67 0.30 -11.29 -18.31
C VAL A 67 0.60 -9.87 -17.81
N THR A 68 -0.42 -9.12 -17.39
CA THR A 68 -0.28 -7.74 -16.93
C THR A 68 -0.08 -7.62 -15.43
N THR A 69 -0.33 -8.67 -14.65
CA THR A 69 -0.23 -8.67 -13.20
C THR A 69 1.18 -9.04 -12.75
N ARG A 70 2.00 -8.05 -12.39
CA ARG A 70 3.42 -8.22 -12.02
C ARG A 70 3.77 -7.54 -10.70
N GLU A 71 2.85 -7.59 -9.74
CA GLU A 71 3.01 -6.82 -8.51
C GLU A 71 4.07 -7.41 -7.57
N ASN A 72 4.17 -8.73 -7.50
CA ASN A 72 5.11 -9.41 -6.62
C ASN A 72 5.58 -10.77 -7.19
N LEU A 73 6.63 -11.30 -6.59
CA LEU A 73 7.25 -12.56 -6.92
C LEU A 73 7.38 -13.41 -5.65
N THR A 74 6.92 -14.65 -5.70
CA THR A 74 7.07 -15.62 -4.61
C THR A 74 8.13 -16.66 -4.99
N PRO A 75 9.29 -16.65 -4.33
CA PRO A 75 10.29 -17.70 -4.52
C PRO A 75 9.71 -19.06 -4.12
N LEU A 76 9.86 -20.04 -5.00
CA LEU A 76 9.39 -21.40 -4.78
C LEU A 76 10.55 -22.25 -4.27
N PRO A 77 10.42 -22.90 -3.10
CA PRO A 77 11.43 -23.84 -2.59
C PRO A 77 11.66 -25.03 -3.53
N THR A 78 12.71 -25.78 -3.30
CA THR A 78 13.07 -26.96 -4.12
C THR A 78 12.01 -28.06 -4.06
N ASP A 79 11.30 -28.18 -2.95
CA ASP A 79 10.19 -29.12 -2.77
C ASP A 79 8.87 -28.60 -3.36
N ARG A 80 8.87 -27.37 -3.88
CA ARG A 80 7.71 -26.70 -4.48
C ARG A 80 6.54 -26.46 -3.52
N SER A 81 6.81 -26.40 -2.21
CA SER A 81 5.82 -26.09 -1.21
C SER A 81 5.49 -24.57 -1.22
N LEU A 82 4.24 -24.24 -0.96
CA LEU A 82 3.71 -22.90 -0.83
C LEU A 82 2.78 -22.82 0.37
N THR A 83 2.83 -21.73 1.07
CA THR A 83 1.92 -21.41 2.15
C THR A 83 1.13 -20.15 1.79
N LEU A 84 -0.19 -20.27 1.75
CA LEU A 84 -1.14 -19.18 1.54
C LEU A 84 -1.76 -18.81 2.89
N GLU A 85 -1.77 -17.51 3.21
CA GLU A 85 -2.46 -16.95 4.35
C GLU A 85 -3.60 -16.04 3.84
N ILE A 86 -4.78 -16.16 4.41
CA ILE A 86 -6.00 -15.45 3.98
C ILE A 86 -6.56 -14.66 5.16
N ASP A 87 -6.54 -13.35 5.07
CA ASP A 87 -7.36 -12.49 5.89
C ASP A 87 -8.77 -12.44 5.28
N ALA A 88 -9.66 -13.18 5.85
CA ALA A 88 -11.00 -13.37 5.30
C ALA A 88 -11.90 -12.13 5.37
N LYS A 89 -11.52 -11.06 6.10
CA LYS A 89 -12.34 -9.85 6.30
C LYS A 89 -13.80 -10.15 6.69
N GLY A 90 -13.97 -11.16 7.55
CA GLY A 90 -15.32 -11.61 7.98
C GLY A 90 -16.08 -12.45 6.96
N GLN A 91 -15.51 -12.74 5.81
CA GLN A 91 -16.12 -13.60 4.80
C GLN A 91 -15.86 -15.08 5.10
N LYS A 92 -16.82 -15.93 4.74
CA LYS A 92 -16.64 -17.39 4.83
C LYS A 92 -15.96 -17.89 3.57
N ILE A 93 -14.72 -18.31 3.66
CA ILE A 93 -13.97 -18.93 2.56
C ILE A 93 -14.48 -20.36 2.32
N LYS A 94 -14.79 -20.70 1.07
CA LYS A 94 -15.26 -22.03 0.67
C LYS A 94 -14.15 -22.89 0.10
N ASN A 95 -13.42 -22.35 -0.84
CA ASN A 95 -12.25 -22.98 -1.46
C ASN A 95 -11.38 -21.93 -2.13
N VAL A 96 -10.16 -22.33 -2.48
CA VAL A 96 -9.27 -21.58 -3.35
C VAL A 96 -8.87 -22.47 -4.51
N THR A 97 -9.19 -22.08 -5.72
CA THR A 97 -8.66 -22.73 -6.92
C THR A 97 -7.36 -22.03 -7.30
N TYR A 98 -6.26 -22.77 -7.37
CA TYR A 98 -5.03 -22.22 -7.90
C TYR A 98 -4.74 -22.72 -9.31
N THR A 99 -4.20 -21.83 -10.12
CA THR A 99 -3.78 -22.12 -11.49
C THR A 99 -2.36 -21.59 -11.69
N VAL A 100 -1.47 -22.46 -12.17
CA VAL A 100 -0.11 -22.08 -12.60
C VAL A 100 -0.08 -22.06 -14.12
N GLU A 101 0.32 -20.94 -14.67
CA GLU A 101 0.40 -20.73 -16.12
C GLU A 101 1.69 -19.99 -16.50
N SER A 102 2.10 -20.13 -17.77
CA SER A 102 3.22 -19.33 -18.29
C SER A 102 2.90 -17.84 -18.23
N THR A 103 3.93 -17.02 -18.02
CA THR A 103 3.75 -15.55 -17.88
C THR A 103 3.17 -14.86 -19.11
N ASP A 104 3.18 -15.52 -20.28
CA ASP A 104 2.54 -15.06 -21.52
C ASP A 104 1.08 -15.55 -21.65
N GLY A 105 0.61 -16.35 -20.66
CA GLY A 105 -0.74 -16.93 -20.67
C GLY A 105 -0.94 -18.07 -21.69
N GLY A 106 0.13 -18.51 -22.38
CA GLY A 106 0.03 -19.47 -23.48
C GLY A 106 -0.04 -20.94 -23.04
N ALA A 107 0.41 -21.27 -21.83
CA ALA A 107 0.45 -22.64 -21.36
C ALA A 107 -0.08 -22.77 -19.93
N LEU A 108 -1.09 -23.63 -19.75
CA LEU A 108 -1.53 -24.11 -18.45
C LEU A 108 -0.55 -25.20 -17.95
N ILE A 109 0.01 -25.00 -16.78
CA ILE A 109 0.96 -25.94 -16.16
C ILE A 109 0.25 -26.84 -15.16
N GLU A 110 -0.53 -26.22 -14.26
CA GLU A 110 -1.24 -26.92 -13.20
C GLU A 110 -2.52 -26.20 -12.79
N ASN A 111 -3.54 -26.96 -12.40
CA ASN A 111 -4.76 -26.42 -11.81
C ASN A 111 -5.25 -27.37 -10.72
N SER A 112 -5.51 -26.85 -9.52
CA SER A 112 -6.00 -27.64 -8.40
C SER A 112 -6.84 -26.80 -7.43
N VAL A 113 -7.47 -27.46 -6.44
CA VAL A 113 -8.41 -26.82 -5.53
C VAL A 113 -8.07 -27.13 -4.07
N LEU A 114 -7.85 -26.08 -3.28
CA LEU A 114 -7.65 -26.13 -1.83
C LEU A 114 -9.02 -26.03 -1.15
N LYS A 115 -9.37 -27.00 -0.31
CA LYS A 115 -10.67 -27.06 0.37
C LYS A 115 -10.57 -27.06 1.89
N SER A 116 -9.36 -27.22 2.42
CA SER A 116 -9.09 -27.25 3.85
C SER A 116 -8.17 -26.10 4.22
N PHE A 117 -8.51 -25.41 5.30
CA PHE A 117 -7.76 -24.30 5.84
C PHE A 117 -7.61 -24.48 7.34
N ASP A 118 -6.42 -24.26 7.84
CA ASP A 118 -6.13 -24.24 9.27
C ASP A 118 -6.27 -22.80 9.80
N GLU A 119 -6.75 -22.64 11.03
CA GLU A 119 -6.80 -21.33 11.68
C GLU A 119 -5.40 -21.02 12.26
N ASP A 120 -4.82 -19.88 11.87
CA ASP A 120 -3.56 -19.37 12.39
C ASP A 120 -3.74 -17.89 12.81
N GLY A 121 -4.07 -17.70 14.08
CA GLY A 121 -4.38 -16.39 14.62
C GLY A 121 -5.61 -15.74 13.96
N SER A 122 -5.41 -14.66 13.21
CA SER A 122 -6.47 -13.97 12.46
C SER A 122 -6.58 -14.41 10.99
N TYR A 123 -5.70 -15.32 10.56
CA TYR A 123 -5.64 -15.81 9.18
C TYR A 123 -6.17 -17.24 9.06
N LEU A 124 -6.65 -17.56 7.87
CA LEU A 124 -6.82 -18.94 7.42
C LEU A 124 -5.57 -19.31 6.62
N LYS A 125 -4.98 -20.47 6.93
CA LYS A 125 -3.75 -20.94 6.32
C LYS A 125 -4.01 -22.17 5.46
N ALA A 126 -3.39 -22.23 4.29
CA ALA A 126 -3.35 -23.41 3.45
C ALA A 126 -1.92 -23.69 2.98
N ASP A 127 -1.39 -24.84 3.37
CA ASP A 127 -0.14 -25.38 2.84
C ASP A 127 -0.46 -26.27 1.64
N PHE A 128 0.25 -26.08 0.53
CA PHE A 128 0.11 -26.90 -0.66
C PHE A 128 1.43 -27.03 -1.42
N GLN A 129 1.51 -28.01 -2.28
CA GLN A 129 2.71 -28.30 -3.05
C GLN A 129 2.33 -28.45 -4.51
N LEU A 130 3.10 -27.83 -5.42
CA LEU A 130 2.90 -28.03 -6.85
C LEU A 130 3.34 -29.44 -7.24
N GLU A 131 2.45 -30.21 -7.84
CA GLU A 131 2.72 -31.55 -8.33
C GLU A 131 3.59 -31.51 -9.60
N THR A 132 3.30 -30.55 -10.47
CA THR A 132 4.00 -30.38 -11.74
C THR A 132 5.34 -29.65 -11.53
N ALA A 133 6.41 -30.23 -12.08
CA ALA A 133 7.70 -29.56 -12.08
C ALA A 133 7.68 -28.36 -13.05
N ILE A 134 8.20 -27.23 -12.56
CA ILE A 134 8.42 -26.03 -13.38
C ILE A 134 9.90 -25.91 -13.76
N LEU A 135 10.17 -25.14 -14.80
CA LEU A 135 11.55 -24.93 -15.24
C LEU A 135 12.27 -23.97 -14.27
N MET A 136 13.53 -24.33 -13.97
CA MET A 136 14.41 -23.50 -13.16
C MET A 136 14.66 -22.14 -13.84
N ASN A 137 14.74 -21.09 -13.04
CA ASN A 137 14.99 -19.72 -13.49
C ASN A 137 13.93 -19.13 -14.44
N GLN A 138 12.79 -19.79 -14.57
CA GLN A 138 11.65 -19.31 -15.33
C GLN A 138 10.51 -18.89 -14.39
N GLU A 139 9.95 -17.72 -14.64
CA GLU A 139 8.80 -17.22 -13.90
C GLU A 139 7.49 -17.76 -14.47
N TYR A 140 6.54 -18.02 -13.58
CA TYR A 140 5.18 -18.43 -13.90
C TYR A 140 4.20 -17.57 -13.14
N THR A 141 2.99 -17.43 -13.66
CA THR A 141 1.88 -16.77 -12.96
C THR A 141 1.15 -17.79 -12.10
N LEU A 142 1.03 -17.51 -10.81
CA LEU A 142 0.13 -18.21 -9.90
C LEU A 142 -1.11 -17.35 -9.74
N LYS A 143 -2.23 -17.82 -10.31
CA LYS A 143 -3.55 -17.24 -10.17
C LYS A 143 -4.34 -17.98 -9.10
N LEU A 144 -4.96 -17.26 -8.20
CA LEU A 144 -5.76 -17.78 -7.11
C LEU A 144 -7.21 -17.25 -7.26
N GLU A 145 -8.17 -18.14 -7.44
CA GLU A 145 -9.59 -17.81 -7.38
C GLU A 145 -10.13 -18.22 -6.02
N VAL A 146 -10.53 -17.26 -5.21
CA VAL A 146 -11.12 -17.49 -3.89
C VAL A 146 -12.63 -17.45 -4.00
N ALA A 147 -13.28 -18.57 -3.72
CA ALA A 147 -14.73 -18.64 -3.59
C ALA A 147 -15.12 -18.34 -2.13
N TYR A 148 -15.96 -17.34 -1.93
CA TYR A 148 -16.37 -16.88 -0.59
C TYR A 148 -17.87 -16.52 -0.53
N GLY A 149 -18.36 -16.33 0.69
CA GLY A 149 -19.74 -15.90 0.93
C GLY A 149 -20.78 -16.75 0.16
N ASP A 150 -21.79 -16.13 -0.39
CA ASP A 150 -22.88 -16.80 -1.12
C ASP A 150 -22.65 -16.82 -2.64
N GLY A 151 -21.59 -17.58 -3.05
CA GLY A 151 -21.29 -17.81 -4.46
C GLY A 151 -20.56 -16.66 -5.15
N GLN A 152 -19.81 -15.89 -4.41
CA GLN A 152 -18.92 -14.86 -4.93
C GLN A 152 -17.51 -15.43 -5.14
N SER A 153 -16.76 -14.87 -6.08
CA SER A 153 -15.36 -15.16 -6.31
C SER A 153 -14.55 -13.86 -6.43
N ALA A 154 -13.29 -13.93 -6.05
CA ALA A 154 -12.30 -12.90 -6.31
C ALA A 154 -10.99 -13.55 -6.77
N TRP A 155 -10.27 -12.85 -7.63
CA TRP A 155 -9.04 -13.33 -8.27
C TRP A 155 -7.84 -12.58 -7.73
N TYR A 156 -6.75 -13.33 -7.50
CA TYR A 156 -5.49 -12.82 -6.94
C TYR A 156 -4.34 -13.36 -7.78
N TYR A 157 -3.24 -12.63 -7.83
CA TYR A 157 -2.13 -12.96 -8.70
C TYR A 157 -0.80 -12.73 -8.01
N THR A 158 0.11 -13.67 -8.15
CA THR A 158 1.54 -13.52 -7.86
C THR A 158 2.32 -14.28 -8.92
N ARG A 159 3.56 -13.91 -9.13
CA ARG A 159 4.48 -14.76 -9.89
C ARG A 159 5.19 -15.72 -8.96
N ILE A 160 5.54 -16.85 -9.46
CA ILE A 160 6.39 -17.83 -8.79
C ILE A 160 7.61 -18.11 -9.63
N VAL A 161 8.73 -18.40 -8.98
CA VAL A 161 9.98 -18.80 -9.63
C VAL A 161 10.74 -19.77 -8.74
N GLN A 162 11.28 -20.81 -9.36
CA GLN A 162 12.20 -21.74 -8.67
C GLN A 162 13.63 -21.43 -9.09
N ARG A 163 14.48 -21.04 -8.12
CA ARG A 163 15.89 -20.73 -8.33
C ARG A 163 16.74 -21.39 -7.27
N ASN A 164 17.91 -21.92 -7.65
CA ASN A 164 18.86 -22.45 -6.69
C ASN A 164 19.61 -21.31 -6.00
N GLY A 165 19.88 -21.48 -4.70
CA GLY A 165 20.71 -20.55 -3.94
C GLY A 165 20.08 -19.15 -3.70
N VAL A 166 18.78 -18.99 -3.96
CA VAL A 166 18.08 -17.75 -3.65
C VAL A 166 17.33 -17.93 -2.34
N GLU A 167 17.94 -17.48 -1.25
CA GLU A 167 17.32 -17.43 0.07
C GLU A 167 16.95 -15.98 0.38
N VAL A 168 15.64 -15.68 0.39
CA VAL A 168 15.15 -14.31 0.60
C VAL A 168 15.01 -13.94 2.07
N GLY A 169 15.14 -14.90 2.99
CA GLY A 169 14.90 -14.68 4.42
C GLY A 169 15.79 -13.57 5.01
N ASP A 170 17.07 -13.60 4.70
CA ASP A 170 18.03 -12.61 5.21
C ASP A 170 17.77 -11.22 4.63
N TYR A 171 17.35 -11.12 3.36
CA TYR A 171 16.95 -9.85 2.74
C TYR A 171 15.68 -9.29 3.37
N LEU A 172 14.69 -10.15 3.69
CA LEU A 172 13.47 -9.73 4.40
C LEU A 172 13.81 -9.23 5.81
N ALA A 173 14.66 -9.95 6.54
CA ALA A 173 15.13 -9.52 7.86
C ALA A 173 15.91 -8.20 7.79
N TYR A 174 16.76 -8.03 6.78
CA TYR A 174 17.53 -6.82 6.55
C TYR A 174 16.62 -5.58 6.35
N THR A 175 15.63 -5.64 5.46
CA THR A 175 14.75 -4.49 5.20
C THR A 175 13.93 -4.10 6.42
N GLN A 176 13.51 -5.08 7.22
CA GLN A 176 12.81 -4.86 8.48
C GLN A 176 13.72 -4.19 9.53
N MET A 177 14.94 -4.71 9.67
CA MET A 177 15.97 -4.13 10.54
C MET A 177 16.31 -2.71 10.12
N PHE A 178 16.52 -2.45 8.82
CA PHE A 178 16.86 -1.13 8.30
C PHE A 178 15.77 -0.10 8.65
N ALA A 179 14.50 -0.39 8.33
CA ALA A 179 13.39 0.51 8.65
C ALA A 179 13.28 0.79 10.16
N GLN A 180 13.44 -0.24 11.00
CA GLN A 180 13.41 -0.09 12.46
C GLN A 180 14.58 0.73 12.97
N THR A 181 15.78 0.52 12.43
CA THR A 181 17.00 1.26 12.79
C THR A 181 16.86 2.75 12.47
N CYS A 182 16.21 3.10 11.37
CA CYS A 182 15.97 4.49 11.00
C CYS A 182 15.11 5.28 12.02
N LEU A 183 14.35 4.61 12.87
CA LEU A 183 13.53 5.28 13.90
C LEU A 183 14.32 5.75 15.12
N ASP A 184 15.53 5.24 15.30
CA ASP A 184 16.44 5.62 16.41
C ASP A 184 17.72 6.24 15.83
N LYS A 185 17.90 7.54 16.01
CA LYS A 185 19.06 8.29 15.48
C LYS A 185 20.41 7.72 15.88
N THR A 186 20.51 7.19 17.11
CA THR A 186 21.76 6.62 17.61
C THR A 186 22.06 5.30 16.92
N GLN A 187 21.04 4.49 16.67
CA GLN A 187 21.20 3.22 15.96
C GLN A 187 21.41 3.46 14.45
N ALA A 188 20.80 4.49 13.88
CA ALA A 188 20.93 4.84 12.48
C ALA A 188 22.39 5.15 12.05
N GLU A 189 23.26 5.55 12.99
CA GLU A 189 24.68 5.71 12.71
C GLU A 189 25.36 4.43 12.18
N ALA A 190 24.82 3.25 12.53
CA ALA A 190 25.32 1.97 12.02
C ALA A 190 25.03 1.76 10.52
N LEU A 191 24.09 2.51 9.93
CA LEU A 191 23.75 2.42 8.52
C LEU A 191 24.71 3.22 7.62
N VAL A 192 25.49 4.16 8.18
CA VAL A 192 26.39 5.05 7.42
C VAL A 192 27.29 4.32 6.42
N PRO A 193 27.90 3.16 6.73
CA PRO A 193 28.75 2.46 5.77
C PRO A 193 28.01 1.94 4.53
N GLN A 194 26.69 1.89 4.57
CA GLN A 194 25.84 1.39 3.48
C GLN A 194 25.16 2.52 2.69
N LEU A 195 25.36 3.77 3.12
CA LEU A 195 24.80 4.96 2.49
C LEU A 195 25.87 5.66 1.64
N GLU A 196 25.43 6.35 0.62
CA GLU A 196 26.26 7.14 -0.30
C GLU A 196 25.83 8.62 -0.29
N PRO A 197 25.91 9.32 0.87
CA PRO A 197 25.34 10.65 1.01
C PRO A 197 25.98 11.66 0.03
N ASP A 198 25.12 12.41 -0.66
CA ASP A 198 25.51 13.55 -1.50
C ASP A 198 25.21 14.85 -0.75
N GLU A 199 26.24 15.60 -0.40
CA GLU A 199 26.11 16.89 0.29
C GLU A 199 25.39 17.96 -0.54
N THR A 200 25.28 17.76 -1.86
CA THR A 200 24.59 18.68 -2.78
C THR A 200 23.13 18.30 -3.01
N GLY A 201 22.68 17.17 -2.46
CA GLY A 201 21.32 16.68 -2.58
C GLY A 201 20.30 17.55 -1.82
N ASP A 202 19.07 17.56 -2.31
CA ASP A 202 17.95 18.19 -1.59
C ASP A 202 17.55 17.34 -0.39
N ASN A 203 17.89 17.80 0.81
CA ASN A 203 17.57 17.16 2.09
C ASN A 203 16.46 17.88 2.85
N SER A 204 15.60 18.65 2.16
CA SER A 204 14.56 19.48 2.79
C SER A 204 13.23 18.74 3.05
N SER A 205 13.01 17.55 2.47
CA SER A 205 11.75 16.85 2.49
C SER A 205 11.90 15.35 2.73
N PHE A 206 10.88 14.73 3.37
CA PHE A 206 10.76 13.28 3.50
C PHE A 206 9.94 12.65 2.36
N LEU A 207 9.47 13.45 1.41
CA LEU A 207 8.69 12.95 0.28
C LEU A 207 9.50 12.00 -0.60
N ASN A 208 10.80 12.30 -0.77
CA ASN A 208 11.72 11.49 -1.56
C ASN A 208 13.06 11.40 -0.83
N VAL A 209 13.28 10.31 -0.14
CA VAL A 209 14.55 9.97 0.53
C VAL A 209 15.16 8.79 -0.19
N ASN A 210 16.46 8.79 -0.42
CA ASN A 210 17.15 7.71 -1.12
C ASN A 210 18.54 7.44 -0.51
N ILE A 211 19.28 6.51 -1.07
CA ILE A 211 20.61 6.09 -0.60
C ILE A 211 21.62 7.25 -0.53
N HIS A 212 21.39 8.33 -1.30
CA HIS A 212 22.26 9.53 -1.33
C HIS A 212 21.79 10.62 -0.35
N SER A 213 20.69 10.42 0.35
CA SER A 213 20.18 11.37 1.34
C SER A 213 21.05 11.40 2.58
N SER A 214 21.01 12.52 3.32
CA SER A 214 21.74 12.65 4.59
C SER A 214 21.23 11.65 5.63
N LEU A 215 22.11 11.26 6.57
CA LEU A 215 21.72 10.38 7.67
C LEU A 215 20.58 10.98 8.50
N ASP A 216 20.57 12.30 8.70
CA ASP A 216 19.49 12.97 9.43
C ASP A 216 18.13 12.77 8.73
N GLN A 217 18.10 12.90 7.40
CA GLN A 217 16.88 12.69 6.62
C GLN A 217 16.48 11.20 6.61
N ILE A 218 17.43 10.28 6.48
CA ILE A 218 17.17 8.84 6.56
C ILE A 218 16.61 8.45 7.92
N SER A 219 17.10 9.07 9.01
CA SER A 219 16.61 8.85 10.37
C SER A 219 15.48 9.81 10.79
N TRP A 220 14.68 10.28 9.83
CA TRP A 220 13.46 11.06 10.02
C TRP A 220 13.66 12.47 10.61
N GLY A 221 14.87 13.04 10.59
CA GLY A 221 15.12 14.41 11.06
C GLY A 221 14.54 14.70 12.44
N SER A 222 13.70 15.71 12.56
CA SER A 222 13.00 16.07 13.80
C SER A 222 11.63 15.41 13.96
N LEU A 223 11.18 14.59 13.00
CA LEU A 223 9.80 14.07 12.98
C LEU A 223 9.52 13.06 14.10
N ALA A 224 10.52 12.28 14.54
CA ALA A 224 10.40 11.25 15.59
C ALA A 224 9.15 10.36 15.45
N PRO A 225 8.97 9.67 14.32
CA PRO A 225 7.74 8.93 14.04
C PRO A 225 7.65 7.63 14.83
N THR A 226 6.41 7.12 14.95
CA THR A 226 6.09 5.81 15.50
C THR A 226 5.37 4.97 14.49
N ILE A 227 5.77 3.71 14.30
CA ILE A 227 5.05 2.77 13.41
C ILE A 227 3.71 2.41 14.06
N VAL A 228 2.62 2.69 13.34
CA VAL A 228 1.24 2.35 13.77
C VAL A 228 0.68 1.16 13.01
N GLN A 229 1.19 0.89 11.82
CA GLN A 229 0.90 -0.33 11.06
C GLN A 229 2.21 -0.96 10.62
N GLN A 230 2.43 -2.22 10.98
CA GLN A 230 3.65 -2.93 10.65
C GLN A 230 3.86 -3.08 9.14
N PRO A 231 5.12 -3.04 8.68
CA PRO A 231 5.44 -3.23 7.27
C PRO A 231 4.98 -4.59 6.75
N VAL A 232 4.43 -4.58 5.54
CA VAL A 232 4.21 -5.79 4.76
C VAL A 232 5.14 -5.74 3.56
N GLN A 233 6.07 -6.67 3.53
CA GLN A 233 7.10 -6.77 2.50
C GLN A 233 6.54 -7.41 1.23
N GLN A 234 6.99 -6.90 0.09
CA GLN A 234 6.68 -7.46 -1.22
C GLN A 234 7.97 -7.73 -1.98
N ILE A 235 8.22 -8.97 -2.31
CA ILE A 235 9.37 -9.36 -3.11
C ILE A 235 9.07 -8.98 -4.56
N LYS A 236 9.87 -8.09 -5.13
CA LYS A 236 9.72 -7.63 -6.52
C LYS A 236 10.59 -8.43 -7.46
N GLU A 237 11.77 -8.79 -6.99
CA GLU A 237 12.78 -9.49 -7.74
C GLU A 237 13.62 -10.38 -6.79
N ALA A 238 13.93 -11.57 -7.22
CA ALA A 238 14.81 -12.49 -6.51
C ALA A 238 15.66 -13.23 -7.54
N ASN A 239 16.82 -12.65 -7.87
CA ASN A 239 17.80 -13.20 -8.81
C ASN A 239 18.98 -13.84 -8.09
N GLU A 240 19.85 -14.52 -8.82
CA GLU A 240 21.07 -15.11 -8.29
C GLU A 240 22.04 -14.09 -7.67
N THR A 241 21.98 -12.84 -8.15
CA THR A 241 22.91 -11.79 -7.75
C THR A 241 22.25 -10.66 -6.97
N THR A 242 20.96 -10.43 -7.15
CA THR A 242 20.25 -9.31 -6.54
C THR A 242 18.83 -9.69 -6.13
N THR A 243 18.39 -9.10 -5.04
CA THR A 243 17.00 -9.16 -4.56
C THR A 243 16.46 -7.74 -4.40
N SER A 244 15.24 -7.51 -4.87
CA SER A 244 14.54 -6.25 -4.69
C SER A 244 13.26 -6.48 -3.89
N ILE A 245 13.07 -5.67 -2.84
CA ILE A 245 11.93 -5.74 -1.93
C ILE A 245 11.33 -4.34 -1.79
N THR A 246 10.02 -4.25 -1.79
CA THR A 246 9.30 -3.06 -1.32
C THR A 246 8.57 -3.37 -0.03
N GLN A 247 8.36 -2.36 0.79
CA GLN A 247 7.50 -2.49 1.96
C GLN A 247 6.67 -1.22 2.14
N GLU A 248 5.45 -1.42 2.62
CA GLU A 248 4.52 -0.34 2.91
C GLU A 248 4.06 -0.45 4.35
N TYR A 249 4.06 0.68 5.06
CA TYR A 249 3.62 0.76 6.43
C TYR A 249 3.08 2.16 6.75
N MET A 250 2.50 2.31 7.93
CA MET A 250 1.98 3.59 8.37
C MET A 250 2.71 4.04 9.63
N ILE A 251 3.05 5.31 9.66
CA ILE A 251 3.62 5.98 10.84
C ILE A 251 2.69 7.08 11.32
N SER A 252 2.85 7.44 12.59
CA SER A 252 2.30 8.67 13.15
C SER A 252 3.42 9.55 13.70
N ALA A 253 3.25 10.86 13.60
CA ALA A 253 4.11 11.86 14.18
C ALA A 253 3.26 13.01 14.74
N GLN A 254 3.87 13.89 15.54
CA GLN A 254 3.21 15.09 16.01
C GLN A 254 3.67 16.30 15.21
N ASP A 255 2.72 17.16 14.84
CA ASP A 255 3.02 18.46 14.24
C ASP A 255 3.55 19.44 15.33
N GLU A 256 3.88 20.66 14.92
CA GLU A 256 4.36 21.73 15.81
C GLU A 256 3.34 22.13 16.88
N ASN A 257 2.05 21.85 16.68
CA ASN A 257 0.96 22.15 17.61
C ASN A 257 0.63 20.95 18.54
N GLY A 258 1.33 19.82 18.39
CA GLY A 258 1.08 18.59 19.12
C GLY A 258 -0.12 17.79 18.61
N GLN A 259 -0.59 18.05 17.38
CA GLN A 259 -1.60 17.24 16.72
C GLN A 259 -0.95 16.02 16.07
N THR A 260 -1.62 14.87 16.19
CA THR A 260 -1.10 13.62 15.58
C THR A 260 -1.45 13.59 14.10
N GLU A 261 -0.43 13.43 13.29
CA GLU A 261 -0.54 13.24 11.85
C GLU A 261 -0.15 11.82 11.48
N TYR A 262 -0.74 11.29 10.42
CA TYR A 262 -0.47 9.95 9.90
C TYR A 262 0.13 10.04 8.51
N TYR A 263 1.08 9.14 8.23
CA TYR A 263 1.77 9.08 6.96
C TYR A 263 1.81 7.65 6.44
N THR A 264 1.53 7.46 5.17
CA THR A 264 1.84 6.23 4.45
C THR A 264 3.28 6.29 3.99
N VAL A 265 4.06 5.29 4.36
CA VAL A 265 5.46 5.14 3.97
C VAL A 265 5.58 4.00 2.98
N SER A 266 6.26 4.24 1.88
CA SER A 266 6.66 3.23 0.91
C SER A 266 8.17 3.24 0.77
N GLU A 267 8.78 2.07 0.91
CA GLU A 267 10.23 1.90 0.77
C GLU A 267 10.54 0.85 -0.30
N PHE A 268 11.61 1.09 -1.02
CA PHE A 268 12.21 0.17 -1.98
C PHE A 268 13.66 -0.11 -1.58
N TYR A 269 14.05 -1.37 -1.69
CA TYR A 269 15.39 -1.84 -1.41
C TYR A 269 15.86 -2.72 -2.55
N ARG A 270 17.05 -2.47 -3.06
CA ARG A 270 17.79 -3.36 -3.93
C ARG A 270 19.08 -3.77 -3.24
N MET A 271 19.29 -5.06 -3.14
CA MET A 271 20.35 -5.63 -2.31
C MET A 271 21.04 -6.78 -3.03
N ARG A 272 22.26 -7.07 -2.59
CA ARG A 272 23.00 -8.28 -2.97
C ARG A 272 23.69 -8.87 -1.75
N GLU A 273 24.00 -10.15 -1.79
CA GLU A 273 24.91 -10.78 -0.85
C GLU A 273 26.33 -10.74 -1.39
N SER A 274 27.30 -10.49 -0.53
CA SER A 274 28.73 -10.62 -0.82
C SER A 274 29.45 -11.03 0.46
N ASP A 275 30.17 -12.14 0.41
CA ASP A 275 30.97 -12.66 1.53
C ASP A 275 30.16 -12.90 2.83
N GLY A 276 28.86 -13.25 2.70
CA GLY A 276 27.95 -13.49 3.82
C GLY A 276 27.33 -12.23 4.42
N GLU A 277 27.54 -11.06 3.80
CA GLU A 277 26.95 -9.80 4.21
C GLU A 277 26.00 -9.27 3.14
N ILE A 278 24.89 -8.67 3.58
CA ILE A 278 23.96 -8.00 2.68
C ILE A 278 24.46 -6.58 2.43
N ILE A 279 24.64 -6.25 1.16
CA ILE A 279 25.03 -4.93 0.68
C ILE A 279 23.82 -4.25 0.07
N LEU A 280 23.48 -3.07 0.55
CA LEU A 280 22.48 -2.19 -0.03
C LEU A 280 23.02 -1.56 -1.31
N LEU A 281 22.34 -1.77 -2.43
CA LEU A 281 22.73 -1.21 -3.73
C LEU A 281 21.88 0.02 -4.07
N ASP A 282 20.63 0.04 -3.57
CA ASP A 282 19.71 1.13 -3.79
C ASP A 282 18.66 1.14 -2.68
N PHE A 283 18.28 2.33 -2.28
CA PHE A 283 17.24 2.57 -1.30
C PHE A 283 16.43 3.81 -1.70
N GLU A 284 15.14 3.69 -1.69
CA GLU A 284 14.22 4.81 -1.86
C GLU A 284 13.13 4.74 -0.80
N ARG A 285 12.73 5.88 -0.25
CA ARG A 285 11.60 6.01 0.66
C ARG A 285 10.78 7.25 0.32
N SER A 286 9.48 7.08 0.25
CA SER A 286 8.53 8.18 0.22
C SER A 286 7.61 8.13 1.44
N ALA A 287 7.30 9.30 1.99
CA ALA A 287 6.34 9.45 3.07
C ALA A 287 5.28 10.48 2.66
N GLN A 288 4.02 10.05 2.60
CA GLN A 288 2.90 10.89 2.20
C GLN A 288 1.91 11.01 3.35
N GLN A 289 1.59 12.25 3.73
CA GLN A 289 0.62 12.51 4.77
C GLN A 289 -0.76 12.01 4.34
N ILE A 290 -1.44 11.31 5.25
CA ILE A 290 -2.82 10.88 5.05
C ILE A 290 -3.73 12.07 5.32
N PHE A 291 -4.59 12.38 4.38
CA PHE A 291 -5.56 13.44 4.53
C PHE A 291 -6.50 13.15 5.71
N ASP A 292 -6.55 14.09 6.66
CA ASP A 292 -7.49 14.08 7.76
C ASP A 292 -8.27 15.41 7.79
N PRO A 293 -9.59 15.38 7.55
CA PRO A 293 -10.41 16.59 7.53
C PRO A 293 -10.49 17.28 8.91
N GLU A 294 -10.21 16.56 10.00
CA GLU A 294 -10.25 17.12 11.37
C GLU A 294 -9.01 17.96 11.69
N LEU A 295 -7.91 17.80 10.97
CA LEU A 295 -6.67 18.59 11.11
C LEU A 295 -6.79 20.03 10.56
N GLY A 296 -7.99 20.53 10.33
CA GLY A 296 -8.22 21.91 9.88
C GLY A 296 -7.84 22.16 8.42
N VAL A 297 -7.60 21.11 7.65
CA VAL A 297 -7.31 21.16 6.20
C VAL A 297 -8.51 21.65 5.38
N LEU A 298 -9.73 21.49 5.91
CA LEU A 298 -10.95 22.00 5.30
C LEU A 298 -11.27 23.41 5.84
N THR A 299 -11.33 24.39 4.97
CA THR A 299 -11.78 25.74 5.29
C THR A 299 -13.12 26.00 4.59
N LYS A 300 -13.83 27.07 5.02
CA LYS A 300 -15.10 27.47 4.37
C LYS A 300 -14.96 27.81 2.88
N SER A 301 -13.76 28.05 2.41
CA SER A 301 -13.48 28.53 1.04
C SER A 301 -12.51 27.64 0.25
N GLY A 302 -11.98 26.55 0.83
CA GLY A 302 -11.02 25.70 0.15
C GLY A 302 -10.42 24.61 1.01
N ILE A 303 -9.52 23.86 0.43
CA ILE A 303 -8.76 22.81 1.10
C ILE A 303 -7.32 23.32 1.28
N ASN A 304 -6.81 23.29 2.50
CA ASN A 304 -5.40 23.52 2.76
C ASN A 304 -4.63 22.21 2.49
N LEU A 305 -3.87 22.18 1.43
CA LEU A 305 -3.12 20.97 1.04
C LEU A 305 -1.83 20.79 1.83
N GLY A 306 -1.51 21.68 2.78
CA GLY A 306 -0.26 21.59 3.57
C GLY A 306 1.02 21.74 2.73
N VAL A 307 0.92 22.17 1.47
CA VAL A 307 2.08 22.37 0.59
C VAL A 307 2.72 23.69 1.04
N THR A 308 3.72 23.57 1.90
CA THR A 308 4.53 24.70 2.37
C THR A 308 5.86 24.70 1.62
N GLY A 309 5.90 25.40 0.50
CA GLY A 309 7.15 25.81 -0.13
C GLY A 309 7.18 27.34 -0.15
N GLU A 310 8.30 27.95 0.19
CA GLU A 310 8.45 29.43 0.15
C GLU A 310 8.19 30.02 -1.24
N ASP A 311 8.18 29.20 -2.29
CA ASP A 311 7.96 29.58 -3.69
C ASP A 311 6.66 29.02 -4.31
N THR A 312 5.70 28.54 -3.52
CA THR A 312 4.47 27.96 -4.07
C THR A 312 3.41 29.05 -4.25
N GLU A 313 3.27 29.59 -5.46
CA GLU A 313 2.08 30.34 -5.87
C GLU A 313 0.88 29.41 -6.03
N LEU A 314 -0.05 29.43 -5.08
CA LEU A 314 -1.32 28.73 -5.17
C LEU A 314 -2.26 29.48 -6.11
N SER A 315 -2.47 28.97 -7.30
CA SER A 315 -3.53 29.43 -8.21
C SER A 315 -4.87 28.83 -7.78
N LEU A 316 -5.75 29.64 -7.18
CA LEU A 316 -7.14 29.26 -6.91
C LEU A 316 -7.91 29.28 -8.23
N ILE A 317 -8.27 28.11 -8.75
CA ILE A 317 -9.26 27.99 -9.83
C ILE A 317 -10.63 28.04 -9.16
N HIS A 318 -11.35 29.13 -9.35
CA HIS A 318 -12.78 29.18 -9.03
C HIS A 318 -13.53 28.32 -10.07
N ILE A 319 -14.16 27.25 -9.60
CA ILE A 319 -15.18 26.49 -10.34
C ILE A 319 -16.56 27.07 -9.99
#